data_383b3d9c126d8dfa94cb79df25ef5528
#
_entry.id   383b3d9c126d8dfa94cb79df25ef5528
#
_cell.length_a   1.000
_cell.length_b   1.000
_cell.length_c   1.000
_cell.angle_alpha   90.00
_cell.angle_beta   90.00
_cell.angle_gamma   90.00
#
_symmetry.space_group_name_H-M   'P 1'
#
loop_
_entity.id
_entity.type
_entity.pdbx_description
1 polymer ?
#
loop_
_entity_poly.entity_id
_entity_poly.type
_entity_poly.pdbx_seq_one_letter_code
_entity_poly.pdbx_strand_id
1 'polypeptide(L)'
;IMTNYARSHARRWFRRLSPQAAVLQGLQLLQDELAMLGMHTYPHERAAHLFGYNNIKDMYYELGRAELLPTAVTTKLLEEMWAQGPARPLGKVVFSDEGDQFVVTQAEGRDIRLCGTCNPRPPDAILGFLRLDGGVTVHHQRCHTLNPERLPGRRLKLAWGEAAPREVRQIRLQVKVYDRPGLLFEITQLMKDEDINITYIHTPDPGAPNEVHINLAVEVLRPRQLVRILHQIRALANVFFIEIVDSFEDAEPLLPADSFYRPE
;
A
#
# COMPACT_ATOMS: atom_id res chain seq x y z
N ILE A 1 -17.35 6.53 10.23
CA ILE A 1 -17.99 5.79 9.11
C ILE A 1 -18.71 6.81 8.24
N MET A 2 -18.12 7.15 7.07
CA MET A 2 -18.81 8.04 6.12
C MET A 2 -19.91 7.27 5.39
N THR A 3 -21.17 7.69 5.58
CA THR A 3 -22.31 7.12 4.88
C THR A 3 -22.26 7.41 3.37
N ASN A 4 -22.91 6.59 2.55
CA ASN A 4 -23.02 6.84 1.09
C ASN A 4 -23.67 8.22 0.79
N TYR A 5 -24.55 8.67 1.66
CA TYR A 5 -25.18 10.00 1.58
C TYR A 5 -24.13 11.12 1.78
N ALA A 6 -23.29 11.03 2.80
CA ALA A 6 -22.25 12.01 3.06
C ALA A 6 -21.22 12.09 1.90
N ARG A 7 -20.86 10.93 1.33
CA ARG A 7 -19.97 10.87 0.15
C ARG A 7 -20.60 11.52 -1.08
N SER A 8 -21.88 11.27 -1.35
CA SER A 8 -22.58 11.86 -2.50
C SER A 8 -22.76 13.37 -2.34
N HIS A 9 -23.00 13.83 -1.11
CA HIS A 9 -23.14 15.25 -0.81
C HIS A 9 -21.80 16.00 -0.93
N ALA A 10 -20.72 15.42 -0.44
CA ALA A 10 -19.37 15.96 -0.60
C ALA A 10 -19.00 16.08 -2.09
N ARG A 11 -19.19 15.01 -2.89
CA ARG A 11 -18.93 15.06 -4.34
C ARG A 11 -19.76 16.13 -5.03
N ARG A 12 -21.01 16.33 -4.65
CA ARG A 12 -21.88 17.38 -5.22
C ARG A 12 -21.37 18.78 -4.90
N TRP A 13 -20.82 18.96 -3.70
CA TRP A 13 -20.20 20.24 -3.30
C TRP A 13 -18.95 20.52 -4.12
N PHE A 14 -18.04 19.57 -4.23
CA PHE A 14 -16.81 19.69 -5.02
C PHE A 14 -17.08 19.99 -6.50
N ARG A 15 -18.16 19.45 -7.07
CA ARG A 15 -18.56 19.75 -8.46
C ARG A 15 -19.04 21.17 -8.69
N ARG A 16 -19.33 21.93 -7.64
CA ARG A 16 -19.77 23.34 -7.73
C ARG A 16 -18.60 24.33 -7.69
N LEU A 17 -17.40 23.87 -7.45
CA LEU A 17 -16.22 24.73 -7.47
C LEU A 17 -15.99 25.29 -8.87
N SER A 18 -15.58 26.58 -8.94
CA SER A 18 -15.08 27.12 -10.21
C SER A 18 -13.84 26.35 -10.67
N PRO A 19 -13.55 26.32 -11.98
CA PRO A 19 -12.35 25.60 -12.47
C PRO A 19 -11.06 26.03 -11.76
N GLN A 20 -10.89 27.35 -11.53
CA GLN A 20 -9.70 27.86 -10.83
C GLN A 20 -9.65 27.39 -9.37
N ALA A 21 -10.79 27.42 -8.66
CA ALA A 21 -10.87 26.95 -7.27
C ALA A 21 -10.60 25.46 -7.17
N ALA A 22 -11.09 24.66 -8.13
CA ALA A 22 -10.82 23.23 -8.19
C ALA A 22 -9.32 22.94 -8.40
N VAL A 23 -8.64 23.67 -9.30
CA VAL A 23 -7.20 23.52 -9.53
C VAL A 23 -6.40 23.86 -8.27
N LEU A 24 -6.72 24.95 -7.57
CA LEU A 24 -6.03 25.34 -6.32
C LEU A 24 -6.27 24.31 -5.22
N GLN A 25 -7.50 23.82 -5.08
CA GLN A 25 -7.84 22.77 -4.12
C GLN A 25 -7.07 21.47 -4.42
N GLY A 26 -7.00 21.08 -5.68
CA GLY A 26 -6.29 19.87 -6.08
C GLY A 26 -4.79 19.96 -5.89
N LEU A 27 -4.18 21.12 -6.14
CA LEU A 27 -2.78 21.40 -5.83
C LEU A 27 -2.51 21.21 -4.33
N GLN A 28 -3.34 21.82 -3.47
CA GLN A 28 -3.18 21.70 -2.02
C GLN A 28 -3.32 20.26 -1.54
N LEU A 29 -4.34 19.55 -2.03
CA LEU A 29 -4.54 18.14 -1.69
C LEU A 29 -3.33 17.27 -2.06
N LEU A 30 -2.74 17.47 -3.24
CA LEU A 30 -1.55 16.72 -3.63
C LEU A 30 -0.34 17.08 -2.78
N GLN A 31 -0.14 18.36 -2.49
CA GLN A 31 0.95 18.80 -1.62
C GLN A 31 0.85 18.19 -0.22
N ASP A 32 -0.35 18.19 0.37
CA ASP A 32 -0.59 17.61 1.70
C ASP A 32 -0.29 16.10 1.73
N GLU A 33 -0.66 15.39 0.66
CA GLU A 33 -0.39 13.95 0.53
C GLU A 33 1.12 13.66 0.38
N LEU A 34 1.80 14.43 -0.51
CA LEU A 34 3.23 14.27 -0.72
C LEU A 34 4.03 14.65 0.54
N ALA A 35 3.60 15.67 1.26
CA ALA A 35 4.22 16.05 2.54
C ALA A 35 4.13 14.93 3.57
N MET A 36 2.96 14.29 3.70
CA MET A 36 2.78 13.15 4.60
C MET A 36 3.72 11.97 4.27
N LEU A 37 4.10 11.82 3.01
CA LEU A 37 5.06 10.80 2.56
C LEU A 37 6.53 11.25 2.65
N GLY A 38 6.82 12.45 3.19
CA GLY A 38 8.16 13.02 3.19
C GLY A 38 8.66 13.44 1.79
N MET A 39 7.76 13.56 0.83
CA MET A 39 8.07 13.81 -0.59
C MET A 39 7.86 15.27 -0.99
N HIS A 40 8.29 16.21 -0.16
CA HIS A 40 8.05 17.66 -0.32
C HIS A 40 8.54 18.24 -1.67
N THR A 41 9.60 17.66 -2.23
CA THR A 41 10.23 18.15 -3.47
C THR A 41 9.89 17.28 -4.69
N TYR A 42 8.92 16.36 -4.56
CA TYR A 42 8.58 15.47 -5.68
C TYR A 42 7.98 16.27 -6.85
N PRO A 43 8.49 16.08 -8.09
CA PRO A 43 7.97 16.79 -9.26
C PRO A 43 6.53 16.38 -9.56
N HIS A 44 5.60 17.33 -9.43
CA HIS A 44 4.18 17.06 -9.66
C HIS A 44 3.87 16.67 -11.12
N GLU A 45 4.67 17.15 -12.09
CA GLU A 45 4.58 16.78 -13.49
C GLU A 45 4.80 15.28 -13.68
N ARG A 46 5.73 14.69 -12.92
CA ARG A 46 5.97 13.26 -12.97
C ARG A 46 4.75 12.48 -12.46
N ALA A 47 4.11 12.97 -11.39
CA ALA A 47 2.85 12.39 -10.92
C ALA A 47 1.75 12.47 -12.00
N ALA A 48 1.63 13.61 -12.69
CA ALA A 48 0.66 13.79 -13.75
C ALA A 48 0.88 12.80 -14.90
N HIS A 49 2.12 12.62 -15.36
CA HIS A 49 2.46 11.66 -16.41
C HIS A 49 2.13 10.22 -16.06
N LEU A 50 2.31 9.81 -14.79
CA LEU A 50 1.94 8.48 -14.32
C LEU A 50 0.45 8.16 -14.50
N PHE A 51 -0.40 9.19 -14.45
CA PHE A 51 -1.84 9.08 -14.64
C PHE A 51 -2.29 9.41 -16.07
N GLY A 52 -1.34 9.65 -16.98
CA GLY A 52 -1.62 9.94 -18.41
C GLY A 52 -2.08 11.37 -18.68
N TYR A 53 -1.89 12.29 -17.72
CA TYR A 53 -2.16 13.71 -17.95
C TYR A 53 -0.99 14.36 -18.67
N ASN A 54 -1.27 15.05 -19.78
CA ASN A 54 -0.27 15.86 -20.49
C ASN A 54 -0.05 17.24 -19.84
N ASN A 55 -1.02 17.69 -19.04
CA ASN A 55 -1.00 18.96 -18.33
C ASN A 55 -1.31 18.73 -16.85
N ILE A 56 -0.43 19.20 -15.99
CA ILE A 56 -0.60 19.05 -14.54
C ILE A 56 -1.86 19.72 -14.00
N LYS A 57 -2.30 20.81 -14.62
CA LYS A 57 -3.52 21.51 -14.20
C LYS A 57 -4.77 20.65 -14.36
N ASP A 58 -4.78 19.74 -15.35
CA ASP A 58 -5.89 18.82 -15.55
C ASP A 58 -5.95 17.80 -14.39
N MET A 59 -4.79 17.30 -13.94
CA MET A 59 -4.73 16.44 -12.75
C MET A 59 -5.19 17.17 -11.49
N TYR A 60 -4.76 18.41 -11.27
CA TYR A 60 -5.23 19.21 -10.12
C TYR A 60 -6.73 19.46 -10.20
N TYR A 61 -7.27 19.75 -11.36
CA TYR A 61 -8.70 19.93 -11.55
C TYR A 61 -9.50 18.68 -11.15
N GLU A 62 -9.06 17.50 -11.58
CA GLU A 62 -9.69 16.23 -11.22
C GLU A 62 -9.57 15.91 -9.72
N LEU A 63 -8.41 16.18 -9.11
CA LEU A 63 -8.19 16.06 -7.66
C LEU A 63 -9.13 16.98 -6.88
N GLY A 64 -9.22 18.26 -7.28
CA GLY A 64 -10.06 19.25 -6.59
C GLY A 64 -11.54 18.99 -6.73
N ARG A 65 -11.96 18.22 -7.73
CA ARG A 65 -13.34 17.75 -7.90
C ARG A 65 -13.63 16.39 -7.28
N ALA A 66 -12.64 15.78 -6.65
CA ALA A 66 -12.71 14.42 -6.09
C ALA A 66 -13.08 13.34 -7.14
N GLU A 67 -12.77 13.58 -8.42
CA GLU A 67 -12.84 12.58 -9.49
C GLU A 67 -11.58 11.69 -9.47
N LEU A 68 -10.42 12.26 -9.15
CA LEU A 68 -9.21 11.55 -8.79
C LEU A 68 -8.96 11.69 -7.28
N LEU A 69 -8.70 10.59 -6.60
CA LEU A 69 -8.40 10.62 -5.15
C LEU A 69 -6.90 10.87 -4.92
N PRO A 70 -6.52 11.78 -4.02
CA PRO A 70 -5.11 12.00 -3.66
C PRO A 70 -4.41 10.71 -3.22
N THR A 71 -5.08 9.88 -2.41
CA THR A 71 -4.59 8.56 -1.98
C THR A 71 -4.27 7.60 -3.13
N ALA A 72 -4.99 7.70 -4.25
CA ALA A 72 -4.70 6.90 -5.43
C ALA A 72 -3.39 7.34 -6.10
N VAL A 73 -3.13 8.67 -6.10
CA VAL A 73 -1.88 9.24 -6.64
C VAL A 73 -0.70 8.76 -5.81
N THR A 74 -0.75 8.95 -4.50
CA THR A 74 0.33 8.57 -3.59
C THR A 74 0.56 7.06 -3.56
N THR A 75 -0.51 6.25 -3.61
CA THR A 75 -0.37 4.78 -3.72
C THR A 75 0.38 4.39 -4.99
N LYS A 76 0.02 4.96 -6.13
CA LYS A 76 0.67 4.63 -7.41
C LYS A 76 2.12 5.09 -7.47
N LEU A 77 2.43 6.27 -6.90
CA LEU A 77 3.80 6.76 -6.76
C LEU A 77 4.65 5.80 -5.93
N LEU A 78 4.15 5.38 -4.79
CA LEU A 78 4.83 4.42 -3.93
C LEU A 78 4.98 3.05 -4.61
N GLU A 79 3.97 2.57 -5.31
CA GLU A 79 4.04 1.32 -6.09
C GLU A 79 5.16 1.40 -7.14
N GLU A 80 5.32 2.54 -7.82
CA GLU A 80 6.40 2.75 -8.80
C GLU A 80 7.77 2.81 -8.12
N MET A 81 7.90 3.59 -7.05
CA MET A 81 9.16 3.70 -6.29
C MET A 81 9.58 2.36 -5.71
N TRP A 82 8.63 1.58 -5.19
CA TRP A 82 8.94 0.25 -4.64
C TRP A 82 9.22 -0.78 -5.72
N ALA A 83 8.72 -0.57 -6.94
CA ALA A 83 9.04 -1.42 -8.08
C ALA A 83 10.46 -1.21 -8.63
N GLN A 84 11.08 -0.05 -8.35
CA GLN A 84 12.44 0.26 -8.75
C GLN A 84 13.50 -0.33 -7.80
N GLY A 85 13.10 -1.00 -6.71
CA GLY A 85 13.98 -1.79 -5.83
C GLY A 85 14.59 -3.01 -6.53
N PRO A 86 15.48 -3.78 -5.86
CA PRO A 86 16.15 -4.92 -6.45
C PRO A 86 15.16 -5.91 -7.09
N ALA A 87 15.59 -6.52 -8.19
CA ALA A 87 14.80 -7.26 -9.17
C ALA A 87 13.60 -8.02 -8.60
N ARG A 88 12.41 -7.70 -9.15
CA ARG A 88 11.20 -8.50 -8.93
C ARG A 88 11.43 -9.95 -9.38
N PRO A 89 10.90 -10.94 -8.65
CA PRO A 89 10.91 -12.31 -9.13
C PRO A 89 10.22 -12.38 -10.50
N LEU A 90 10.77 -13.18 -11.41
CA LEU A 90 10.27 -13.42 -12.78
C LEU A 90 8.91 -14.12 -12.80
N GLY A 91 7.99 -13.76 -11.89
CA GLY A 91 6.68 -14.39 -11.79
C GLY A 91 5.64 -13.48 -11.15
N LYS A 92 4.39 -13.88 -11.27
CA LYS A 92 3.26 -13.16 -10.68
C LYS A 92 2.92 -13.76 -9.32
N VAL A 93 2.77 -12.90 -8.33
CA VAL A 93 2.36 -13.28 -6.98
C VAL A 93 0.88 -13.65 -6.98
N VAL A 94 0.55 -14.76 -6.37
CA VAL A 94 -0.81 -15.28 -6.19
C VAL A 94 -1.02 -15.56 -4.72
N PHE A 95 -2.22 -15.30 -4.22
CA PHE A 95 -2.59 -15.58 -2.84
C PHE A 95 -3.54 -16.79 -2.80
N SER A 96 -3.35 -17.67 -1.81
CA SER A 96 -4.35 -18.69 -1.47
C SER A 96 -5.52 -18.05 -0.72
N ASP A 97 -6.63 -18.77 -0.60
CA ASP A 97 -7.78 -18.36 0.21
C ASP A 97 -7.41 -18.23 1.70
N GLU A 98 -6.35 -18.92 2.15
CA GLU A 98 -5.80 -18.87 3.51
C GLU A 98 -4.76 -17.75 3.70
N GLY A 99 -4.47 -16.97 2.64
CA GLY A 99 -3.56 -15.83 2.68
C GLY A 99 -2.09 -16.16 2.40
N ASP A 100 -1.74 -17.41 2.10
CA ASP A 100 -0.38 -17.77 1.70
C ASP A 100 -0.02 -17.14 0.34
N GLN A 101 1.22 -16.73 0.22
CA GLN A 101 1.74 -16.08 -0.98
C GLN A 101 2.60 -17.05 -1.79
N PHE A 102 2.25 -17.22 -3.06
CA PHE A 102 3.02 -18.02 -4.01
C PHE A 102 3.43 -17.19 -5.22
N VAL A 103 4.51 -17.59 -5.88
CA VAL A 103 4.94 -16.99 -7.15
C VAL A 103 4.70 -18.01 -8.25
N VAL A 104 4.02 -17.59 -9.32
CA VAL A 104 3.79 -18.40 -10.51
C VAL A 104 4.53 -17.78 -11.68
N THR A 105 5.38 -18.55 -12.34
CA THR A 105 6.16 -18.12 -13.51
C THR A 105 5.50 -18.56 -14.81
N GLN A 106 5.95 -18.00 -15.94
CA GLN A 106 5.48 -18.34 -17.30
C GLN A 106 4.01 -17.96 -17.57
N ALA A 107 3.46 -17.03 -16.80
CA ALA A 107 2.08 -16.56 -16.95
C ALA A 107 1.93 -15.32 -17.87
N GLU A 108 3.01 -14.83 -18.47
CA GLU A 108 3.04 -13.72 -19.45
C GLU A 108 2.25 -12.45 -19.03
N GLY A 109 2.33 -12.07 -17.75
CA GLY A 109 1.67 -10.87 -17.21
C GLY A 109 0.14 -10.98 -17.04
N ARG A 110 -0.46 -12.13 -17.30
CA ARG A 110 -1.90 -12.37 -17.18
C ARG A 110 -2.37 -12.35 -15.73
N ASP A 111 -3.66 -12.08 -15.54
CA ASP A 111 -4.29 -12.24 -14.22
C ASP A 111 -4.32 -13.72 -13.83
N ILE A 112 -3.88 -14.04 -12.60
CA ILE A 112 -3.75 -15.42 -12.13
C ILE A 112 -4.64 -15.64 -10.91
N ARG A 113 -5.35 -16.77 -10.90
CA ARG A 113 -6.11 -17.26 -9.73
C ARG A 113 -5.78 -18.72 -9.48
N LEU A 114 -5.74 -19.11 -8.23
CA LEU A 114 -5.67 -20.52 -7.86
C LEU A 114 -7.06 -21.17 -8.03
N CYS A 115 -7.08 -22.45 -8.40
CA CYS A 115 -8.33 -23.20 -8.47
C CYS A 115 -8.85 -23.47 -7.06
N GLY A 116 -10.04 -22.95 -6.71
CA GLY A 116 -10.66 -23.16 -5.41
C GLY A 116 -11.04 -24.63 -5.11
N THR A 117 -11.04 -25.53 -6.12
CA THR A 117 -11.35 -26.95 -5.93
C THR A 117 -10.13 -27.78 -5.57
N CYS A 118 -8.99 -27.57 -6.26
CA CYS A 118 -7.77 -28.35 -6.01
C CYS A 118 -6.72 -27.59 -5.19
N ASN A 119 -6.90 -26.30 -4.97
CA ASN A 119 -6.06 -25.42 -4.16
C ASN A 119 -4.56 -25.74 -4.24
N PRO A 120 -3.93 -25.62 -5.45
CA PRO A 120 -2.57 -26.08 -5.68
C PRO A 120 -1.57 -25.26 -4.86
N ARG A 121 -0.57 -25.94 -4.27
CA ARG A 121 0.48 -25.30 -3.46
C ARG A 121 1.86 -25.86 -3.84
N PRO A 122 2.93 -25.12 -3.69
CA PRO A 122 4.27 -25.68 -3.81
C PRO A 122 4.46 -26.87 -2.83
N PRO A 123 5.07 -27.97 -3.25
CA PRO A 123 5.71 -28.25 -4.52
C PRO A 123 4.84 -28.94 -5.59
N ASP A 124 3.52 -28.84 -5.53
CA ASP A 124 2.64 -29.53 -6.46
C ASP A 124 3.00 -29.25 -7.94
N ALA A 125 2.87 -30.24 -8.79
CA ALA A 125 2.98 -30.03 -10.22
C ALA A 125 1.74 -29.30 -10.74
N ILE A 126 1.94 -28.11 -11.33
CA ILE A 126 0.86 -27.21 -11.75
C ILE A 126 0.76 -27.07 -13.26
N LEU A 127 -0.41 -26.65 -13.71
CA LEU A 127 -0.66 -26.16 -15.06
C LEU A 127 -1.71 -25.03 -15.05
N GLY A 128 -1.63 -24.16 -16.05
CA GLY A 128 -2.57 -23.06 -16.23
C GLY A 128 -3.65 -23.37 -17.24
N PHE A 129 -4.83 -22.82 -17.00
CA PHE A 129 -5.93 -22.78 -17.96
C PHE A 129 -6.32 -21.34 -18.26
N LEU A 130 -6.30 -20.96 -19.55
CA LEU A 130 -6.77 -19.66 -19.99
C LEU A 130 -8.29 -19.55 -19.78
N ARG A 131 -8.68 -18.50 -19.07
CA ARG A 131 -10.07 -18.11 -18.91
C ARG A 131 -10.57 -17.32 -20.13
N LEU A 132 -11.87 -17.14 -20.24
CA LEU A 132 -12.49 -16.35 -21.31
C LEU A 132 -12.15 -14.84 -21.21
N ASP A 133 -11.87 -14.34 -20.00
CA ASP A 133 -11.44 -12.98 -19.73
C ASP A 133 -9.94 -12.72 -19.99
N GLY A 134 -9.21 -13.70 -20.53
CA GLY A 134 -7.77 -13.63 -20.78
C GLY A 134 -6.89 -13.92 -19.57
N GLY A 135 -7.44 -14.11 -18.38
CA GLY A 135 -6.72 -14.55 -17.19
C GLY A 135 -6.38 -16.03 -17.21
N VAL A 136 -5.67 -16.48 -16.19
CA VAL A 136 -5.23 -17.88 -16.03
C VAL A 136 -5.70 -18.42 -14.69
N THR A 137 -6.31 -19.60 -14.69
CA THR A 137 -6.54 -20.37 -13.46
C THR A 137 -5.46 -21.44 -13.34
N VAL A 138 -4.79 -21.47 -12.18
CA VAL A 138 -3.75 -22.46 -11.85
C VAL A 138 -4.40 -23.67 -11.21
N HIS A 139 -4.10 -24.83 -11.75
CA HIS A 139 -4.59 -26.11 -11.26
C HIS A 139 -3.44 -27.05 -10.94
N HIS A 140 -3.68 -27.97 -10.03
CA HIS A 140 -2.86 -29.18 -9.92
C HIS A 140 -2.97 -29.99 -11.24
N GLN A 141 -1.88 -30.57 -11.73
CA GLN A 141 -1.88 -31.32 -13.00
C GLN A 141 -2.93 -32.45 -13.05
N ARG A 142 -3.27 -33.01 -11.90
CA ARG A 142 -4.27 -34.09 -11.75
C ARG A 142 -5.63 -33.59 -11.28
N CYS A 143 -5.93 -32.30 -11.44
CA CYS A 143 -7.21 -31.77 -11.00
C CYS A 143 -8.37 -32.39 -11.80
N HIS A 144 -9.34 -32.96 -11.11
CA HIS A 144 -10.51 -33.62 -11.72
C HIS A 144 -11.46 -32.65 -12.44
N THR A 145 -11.38 -31.33 -12.12
CA THR A 145 -12.18 -30.32 -12.83
C THR A 145 -11.62 -29.99 -14.21
N LEU A 146 -10.39 -30.43 -14.50
CA LEU A 146 -9.77 -30.28 -15.80
C LEU A 146 -10.24 -31.40 -16.72
N ASN A 147 -11.08 -31.07 -17.67
CA ASN A 147 -11.38 -31.99 -18.75
C ASN A 147 -10.48 -31.69 -19.96
N PRO A 148 -9.43 -32.50 -20.19
CA PRO A 148 -8.45 -32.27 -21.24
C PRO A 148 -9.05 -32.29 -22.66
N GLU A 149 -10.15 -33.02 -22.85
CA GLU A 149 -10.77 -33.23 -24.14
C GLU A 149 -11.64 -32.04 -24.57
N ARG A 150 -12.15 -31.25 -23.62
CA ARG A 150 -13.05 -30.14 -23.90
C ARG A 150 -12.38 -28.84 -24.30
N LEU A 151 -11.07 -28.64 -23.99
CA LEU A 151 -10.37 -27.35 -24.19
C LEU A 151 -8.88 -27.53 -24.58
N PRO A 152 -8.55 -28.16 -25.72
CA PRO A 152 -7.15 -28.52 -26.06
C PRO A 152 -6.21 -27.34 -26.28
N GLY A 153 -6.70 -26.17 -26.59
CA GLY A 153 -5.86 -24.97 -26.91
C GLY A 153 -5.63 -24.00 -25.76
N ARG A 154 -6.15 -24.27 -24.57
CA ARG A 154 -6.14 -23.30 -23.45
C ARG A 154 -5.17 -23.63 -22.32
N ARG A 155 -4.29 -24.60 -22.52
CA ARG A 155 -3.32 -25.01 -21.50
C ARG A 155 -2.05 -24.18 -21.58
N LEU A 156 -1.54 -23.77 -20.42
CA LEU A 156 -0.26 -23.10 -20.25
C LEU A 156 0.62 -23.95 -19.34
N LYS A 157 1.88 -24.11 -19.70
CA LYS A 157 2.88 -24.65 -18.78
C LYS A 157 3.20 -23.56 -17.76
N LEU A 158 3.01 -23.88 -16.50
CA LEU A 158 3.35 -23.00 -15.39
C LEU A 158 4.33 -23.71 -14.44
N ALA A 159 5.10 -22.95 -13.74
CA ALA A 159 5.94 -23.43 -12.66
C ALA A 159 5.81 -22.52 -11.45
N TRP A 160 6.03 -23.09 -10.25
CA TRP A 160 6.23 -22.29 -9.07
C TRP A 160 7.57 -21.57 -9.22
N GLY A 161 7.56 -20.28 -8.96
CA GLY A 161 8.76 -19.49 -8.80
C GLY A 161 9.25 -19.54 -7.37
N GLU A 162 10.47 -19.15 -7.14
CA GLU A 162 10.93 -18.88 -5.79
C GLU A 162 10.07 -17.76 -5.20
N ALA A 163 9.47 -18.00 -4.05
CA ALA A 163 8.83 -16.94 -3.29
C ALA A 163 9.93 -15.92 -2.99
N ALA A 164 9.84 -14.74 -3.59
CA ALA A 164 10.68 -13.65 -3.11
C ALA A 164 10.39 -13.52 -1.61
N PRO A 165 11.43 -13.42 -0.79
CA PRO A 165 11.21 -13.10 0.61
C PRO A 165 10.26 -11.91 0.64
N ARG A 166 9.26 -11.95 1.52
CA ARG A 166 8.35 -10.81 1.73
C ARG A 166 9.27 -9.63 1.99
N GLU A 167 9.43 -8.74 1.01
CA GLU A 167 10.21 -7.52 1.20
C GLU A 167 9.42 -6.64 2.18
N VAL A 168 9.67 -6.88 3.44
CA VAL A 168 9.23 -6.02 4.50
C VAL A 168 10.06 -4.75 4.43
N ARG A 169 9.42 -3.62 4.24
CA ARG A 169 10.10 -2.33 4.27
C ARG A 169 9.90 -1.69 5.63
N GLN A 170 11.01 -1.34 6.26
CA GLN A 170 10.97 -0.57 7.49
C GLN A 170 10.76 0.91 7.14
N ILE A 171 9.66 1.45 7.65
CA ILE A 171 9.26 2.86 7.45
C ILE A 171 9.31 3.56 8.80
N ARG A 172 9.89 4.75 8.82
CA ARG A 172 9.92 5.60 10.00
C ARG A 172 8.87 6.69 9.88
N LEU A 173 8.06 6.81 10.91
CA LEU A 173 6.97 7.77 10.99
C LEU A 173 7.20 8.69 12.16
N GLN A 174 7.06 9.99 11.94
CA GLN A 174 6.94 10.98 12.99
C GLN A 174 5.50 11.45 13.08
N VAL A 175 4.90 11.32 14.27
CA VAL A 175 3.53 11.76 14.55
C VAL A 175 3.59 12.82 15.64
N LYS A 176 2.99 14.00 15.39
CA LYS A 176 2.87 15.06 16.39
C LYS A 176 1.42 15.20 16.81
N VAL A 177 1.21 15.19 18.11
CA VAL A 177 -0.11 15.11 18.69
C VAL A 177 -0.25 16.04 19.89
N TYR A 178 -1.47 16.47 20.19
CA TYR A 178 -1.79 16.98 21.52
C TYR A 178 -2.09 15.80 22.43
N ASP A 179 -1.40 15.73 23.57
CA ASP A 179 -1.50 14.58 24.47
C ASP A 179 -2.93 14.37 24.99
N ARG A 180 -3.33 13.10 25.00
CA ARG A 180 -4.54 12.63 25.65
C ARG A 180 -4.46 11.15 26.02
N PRO A 181 -5.17 10.75 27.09
CA PRO A 181 -5.24 9.35 27.47
C PRO A 181 -5.75 8.47 26.32
N GLY A 182 -5.09 7.34 26.10
CA GLY A 182 -5.50 6.32 25.16
C GLY A 182 -5.06 6.54 23.69
N LEU A 183 -4.45 7.69 23.34
CA LEU A 183 -4.06 7.96 21.96
C LEU A 183 -3.05 6.95 21.40
N LEU A 184 -2.04 6.60 22.20
CA LEU A 184 -1.05 5.58 21.80
C LEU A 184 -1.71 4.20 21.60
N PHE A 185 -2.68 3.86 22.43
CA PHE A 185 -3.45 2.62 22.27
C PHE A 185 -4.23 2.63 20.95
N GLU A 186 -4.87 3.74 20.59
CA GLU A 186 -5.59 3.85 19.31
C GLU A 186 -4.63 3.69 18.12
N ILE A 187 -3.45 4.33 18.16
CA ILE A 187 -2.43 4.18 17.11
C ILE A 187 -1.98 2.72 16.98
N THR A 188 -1.65 2.07 18.11
CA THR A 188 -1.21 0.67 18.09
C THR A 188 -2.33 -0.28 17.65
N GLN A 189 -3.59 0.02 17.99
CA GLN A 189 -4.73 -0.76 17.51
C GLN A 189 -4.90 -0.66 16.00
N LEU A 190 -4.76 0.55 15.42
CA LEU A 190 -4.78 0.73 13.97
C LEU A 190 -3.67 -0.05 13.27
N MET A 191 -2.45 -0.07 13.83
CA MET A 191 -1.33 -0.86 13.30
C MET A 191 -1.66 -2.35 13.31
N LYS A 192 -2.23 -2.85 14.42
CA LYS A 192 -2.67 -4.25 14.55
C LYS A 192 -3.75 -4.60 13.52
N ASP A 193 -4.74 -3.73 13.34
CA ASP A 193 -5.87 -3.97 12.42
C ASP A 193 -5.42 -4.01 10.94
N GLU A 194 -4.31 -3.36 10.62
CA GLU A 194 -3.67 -3.37 9.29
C GLU A 194 -2.53 -4.41 9.18
N ASP A 195 -2.34 -5.26 10.20
CA ASP A 195 -1.26 -6.27 10.25
C ASP A 195 0.15 -5.65 10.06
N ILE A 196 0.37 -4.51 10.71
CA ILE A 196 1.63 -3.77 10.70
C ILE A 196 2.38 -4.03 12.01
N ASN A 197 3.60 -4.54 11.90
CA ASN A 197 4.48 -4.72 13.04
C ASN A 197 5.19 -3.40 13.40
N ILE A 198 5.21 -3.05 14.68
CA ILE A 198 5.96 -1.91 15.22
C ILE A 198 7.29 -2.45 15.75
N THR A 199 8.40 -2.00 15.17
CA THR A 199 9.76 -2.41 15.59
C THR A 199 10.41 -1.41 16.54
N TYR A 200 9.92 -0.19 16.57
CA TYR A 200 10.42 0.87 17.45
C TYR A 200 9.32 1.86 17.77
N ILE A 201 9.31 2.32 19.01
CA ILE A 201 8.46 3.43 19.46
C ILE A 201 9.21 4.26 20.49
N HIS A 202 9.22 5.56 20.31
CA HIS A 202 9.84 6.49 21.23
C HIS A 202 9.08 7.82 21.24
N THR A 203 8.99 8.41 22.39
CA THR A 203 8.34 9.73 22.58
C THR A 203 9.37 10.69 23.12
N PRO A 204 10.12 11.40 22.26
CA PRO A 204 11.08 12.41 22.70
C PRO A 204 10.35 13.58 23.40
N ASP A 205 11.06 14.29 24.27
CA ASP A 205 10.51 15.49 24.89
C ASP A 205 10.30 16.57 23.83
N PRO A 206 9.08 17.03 23.58
CA PRO A 206 8.80 18.00 22.51
C PRO A 206 9.19 19.44 22.89
N GLY A 207 9.54 19.68 24.14
CA GLY A 207 9.86 21.01 24.64
C GLY A 207 8.67 22.01 24.69
N ALA A 208 7.49 21.59 24.20
CA ALA A 208 6.27 22.41 24.19
C ALA A 208 5.21 21.78 25.11
N PRO A 209 4.49 22.59 25.90
CA PRO A 209 3.43 22.09 26.80
C PRO A 209 2.31 21.42 25.98
N ASN A 210 1.89 20.24 26.44
CA ASN A 210 0.78 19.43 25.88
C ASN A 210 1.01 18.87 24.46
N GLU A 211 2.17 19.05 23.86
CA GLU A 211 2.54 18.38 22.63
C GLU A 211 3.31 17.10 22.96
N VAL A 212 3.13 16.07 22.16
CA VAL A 212 3.90 14.82 22.21
C VAL A 212 4.33 14.47 20.80
N HIS A 213 5.60 14.15 20.65
CA HIS A 213 6.13 13.57 19.42
C HIS A 213 6.18 12.05 19.60
N ILE A 214 5.67 11.33 18.64
CA ILE A 214 5.71 9.85 18.64
C ILE A 214 6.49 9.43 17.40
N ASN A 215 7.67 8.88 17.64
CA ASN A 215 8.54 8.31 16.62
C ASN A 215 8.27 6.82 16.54
N LEU A 216 7.86 6.32 15.38
CA LEU A 216 7.50 4.94 15.13
C LEU A 216 8.36 4.37 13.99
N ALA A 217 8.96 3.18 14.17
CA ALA A 217 9.44 2.39 13.04
C ALA A 217 8.50 1.19 12.86
N VAL A 218 8.02 1.01 11.64
CA VAL A 218 7.02 0.00 11.29
C VAL A 218 7.45 -0.81 10.10
N GLU A 219 7.01 -2.07 10.06
CA GLU A 219 7.25 -2.97 8.96
C GLU A 219 6.03 -3.03 8.04
N VAL A 220 6.22 -2.65 6.79
CA VAL A 220 5.15 -2.54 5.80
C VAL A 220 5.44 -3.43 4.59
N LEU A 221 4.44 -4.19 4.17
CA LEU A 221 4.55 -5.11 3.04
C LEU A 221 4.08 -4.50 1.70
N ARG A 222 3.18 -3.53 1.75
CA ARG A 222 2.52 -3.00 0.55
C ARG A 222 2.32 -1.48 0.62
N PRO A 223 2.50 -0.74 -0.49
CA PRO A 223 2.22 0.70 -0.55
C PRO A 223 0.83 1.09 -0.04
N ARG A 224 -0.20 0.33 -0.42
CA ARG A 224 -1.59 0.60 0.00
C ARG A 224 -1.80 0.49 1.49
N GLN A 225 -1.10 -0.43 2.15
CA GLN A 225 -1.11 -0.59 3.60
C GLN A 225 -0.54 0.66 4.27
N LEU A 226 0.60 1.16 3.77
CA LEU A 226 1.22 2.39 4.26
C LEU A 226 0.30 3.61 4.10
N VAL A 227 -0.23 3.84 2.90
CA VAL A 227 -1.13 4.98 2.66
C VAL A 227 -2.36 4.91 3.57
N ARG A 228 -2.95 3.72 3.75
CA ARG A 228 -4.12 3.55 4.60
C ARG A 228 -3.83 3.88 6.04
N ILE A 229 -2.74 3.36 6.62
CA ILE A 229 -2.41 3.61 8.02
C ILE A 229 -2.09 5.08 8.29
N LEU A 230 -1.38 5.75 7.38
CA LEU A 230 -1.10 7.18 7.49
C LEU A 230 -2.39 8.00 7.57
N HIS A 231 -3.36 7.70 6.70
CA HIS A 231 -4.66 8.38 6.72
C HIS A 231 -5.50 8.07 7.96
N GLN A 232 -5.45 6.84 8.45
CA GLN A 232 -6.16 6.45 9.66
C GLN A 232 -5.58 7.17 10.88
N ILE A 233 -4.26 7.23 11.02
CA ILE A 233 -3.60 7.97 12.11
C ILE A 233 -3.90 9.46 12.01
N ARG A 234 -3.76 10.08 10.82
CA ARG A 234 -4.07 11.49 10.60
C ARG A 234 -5.53 11.84 10.95
N ALA A 235 -6.44 10.89 10.82
CA ALA A 235 -7.86 11.09 11.14
C ALA A 235 -8.18 10.97 12.65
N LEU A 236 -7.24 10.54 13.48
CA LEU A 236 -7.44 10.50 14.93
C LEU A 236 -7.54 11.92 15.50
N ALA A 237 -8.43 12.09 16.48
CA ALA A 237 -8.52 13.34 17.21
C ALA A 237 -7.18 13.64 17.90
N ASN A 238 -6.77 14.90 17.90
CA ASN A 238 -5.53 15.42 18.46
C ASN A 238 -4.26 15.11 17.66
N VAL A 239 -4.31 14.37 16.55
CA VAL A 239 -3.20 14.23 15.61
C VAL A 239 -3.23 15.43 14.66
N PHE A 240 -2.20 16.27 14.68
CA PHE A 240 -2.13 17.43 13.81
C PHE A 240 -1.03 17.32 12.73
N PHE A 241 -0.09 16.37 12.91
CA PHE A 241 0.98 16.15 11.94
C PHE A 241 1.37 14.67 11.89
N ILE A 242 1.62 14.15 10.69
CA ILE A 242 2.22 12.85 10.46
C ILE A 242 3.03 12.90 9.17
N GLU A 243 4.24 12.33 9.21
CA GLU A 243 5.18 12.32 8.09
C GLU A 243 6.06 11.08 8.12
N ILE A 244 6.45 10.60 6.93
CA ILE A 244 7.54 9.64 6.77
C ILE A 244 8.85 10.39 6.83
N VAL A 245 9.78 9.91 7.64
CA VAL A 245 11.12 10.50 7.81
C VAL A 245 12.22 9.49 7.50
N ASP A 246 13.35 9.97 7.03
CA ASP A 246 14.51 9.11 6.75
C ASP A 246 15.23 8.67 8.04
N SER A 247 15.25 9.55 9.03
CA SER A 247 15.86 9.32 10.36
C SER A 247 15.09 10.08 11.42
N PHE A 248 15.23 9.66 12.67
CA PHE A 248 14.78 10.44 13.81
C PHE A 248 15.96 11.31 14.28
N GLU A 249 15.72 12.60 14.51
CA GLU A 249 16.77 13.56 14.89
C GLU A 249 17.46 13.19 16.23
N ASP A 250 16.75 12.49 17.13
CA ASP A 250 17.21 12.08 18.46
C ASP A 250 17.36 10.56 18.63
N ALA A 251 17.38 9.79 17.55
CA ALA A 251 17.44 8.34 17.67
C ALA A 251 18.88 7.88 17.91
N GLU A 252 19.15 7.31 19.10
CA GLU A 252 20.25 6.37 19.24
C GLU A 252 20.12 5.29 18.14
N PRO A 253 21.25 4.86 17.53
CA PRO A 253 21.20 3.84 16.50
C PRO A 253 20.49 2.61 17.06
N LEU A 254 19.43 2.15 16.36
CA LEU A 254 18.74 0.89 16.69
C LEU A 254 19.80 -0.19 16.81
N LEU A 255 19.91 -0.77 18.01
CA LEU A 255 20.76 -1.94 18.21
C LEU A 255 20.33 -3.01 17.21
N PRO A 256 21.27 -3.70 16.53
CA PRO A 256 20.93 -4.75 15.58
C PRO A 256 20.09 -5.82 16.29
N ALA A 257 19.12 -6.39 15.58
CA ALA A 257 18.13 -7.34 16.12
C ALA A 257 18.75 -8.55 16.85
N ASP A 258 20.02 -8.81 16.67
CA ASP A 258 20.77 -9.91 17.31
C ASP A 258 21.13 -9.67 18.79
N SER A 259 20.81 -8.49 19.35
CA SER A 259 21.20 -8.16 20.73
C SER A 259 20.19 -8.63 21.78
N PHE A 260 19.02 -9.17 21.40
CA PHE A 260 17.94 -9.50 22.33
C PHE A 260 17.75 -10.98 22.64
N TYR A 261 18.55 -11.89 22.10
CA TYR A 261 18.42 -13.31 22.41
C TYR A 261 19.76 -13.93 22.76
N ARG A 262 20.12 -13.92 24.05
CA ARG A 262 20.98 -14.94 24.68
C ARG A 262 20.12 -15.68 25.67
N PRO A 263 19.66 -16.91 25.39
CA PRO A 263 19.20 -17.81 26.44
C PRO A 263 20.45 -18.28 27.23
N GLU A 264 20.41 -18.10 28.53
CA GLU A 264 21.29 -18.83 29.46
C GLU A 264 20.90 -20.31 29.50
#